data_fe04408e97fe62ef3bd18d8fe28f7c3b
#
_entry.id   fe04408e97fe62ef3bd18d8fe28f7c3b
#
_cell.length_a   1.000
_cell.length_b   1.000
_cell.length_c   1.000
_cell.angle_alpha   90.00
_cell.angle_beta   90.00
_cell.angle_gamma   90.00
#
_symmetry.space_group_name_H-M   'P 1'
#
loop_
_entity.id
_entity.type
_entity.pdbx_description
1 polymer ?
#
loop_
_entity_poly.entity_id
_entity_poly.type
_entity_poly.pdbx_seq_one_letter_code
_entity_poly.pdbx_strand_id
1 'polypeptide(L)'
;NKKIQLRYHPLNTTVLTDEKWLVFVLEQILSNALKYTKSGSIHIYLSPDAPKTLVIEDTGIGIAPEDLPRIFEKGYTGCNGRADKRSTGIGLYLCRQIMEKLSHTIRIESEMGVGTKVYLGLDTVSL
;
A
#
# COMPACT_ATOMS: atom_id res chain seq x y z
N ASN A 1 5.14 18.21 -12.41
CA ASN A 1 5.08 18.52 -10.97
C ASN A 1 3.71 18.22 -10.40
N LYS A 2 3.70 17.35 -9.42
CA LYS A 2 2.47 16.96 -8.74
C LYS A 2 2.26 17.82 -7.51
N LYS A 3 1.01 18.17 -7.25
CA LYS A 3 0.64 18.84 -6.02
C LYS A 3 -0.02 17.81 -5.11
N ILE A 4 0.78 17.19 -4.25
CA ILE A 4 0.32 16.16 -3.35
C ILE A 4 0.60 16.59 -1.92
N GLN A 5 -0.44 16.58 -1.09
CA GLN A 5 -0.30 16.87 0.32
C GLN A 5 -0.07 15.55 1.06
N LEU A 6 1.01 15.50 1.84
CA LEU A 6 1.26 14.36 2.69
C LEU A 6 0.71 14.66 4.08
N ARG A 7 -0.19 13.81 4.56
CA ARG A 7 -0.82 13.95 5.87
C ARG A 7 -0.49 12.73 6.71
N TYR A 8 -0.01 12.96 7.93
CA TYR A 8 0.31 11.85 8.81
C TYR A 8 0.05 12.26 10.26
N HIS A 9 -0.13 11.25 11.08
CA HIS A 9 -0.30 11.40 12.51
C HIS A 9 0.82 10.67 13.23
N PRO A 10 1.20 11.09 14.45
CA PRO A 10 2.18 10.35 15.23
C PRO A 10 1.74 8.89 15.36
N LEU A 11 2.65 7.98 15.06
CA LEU A 11 2.38 6.55 15.10
C LEU A 11 2.96 5.99 16.40
N ASN A 12 2.13 5.93 17.44
CA ASN A 12 2.57 5.50 18.77
C ASN A 12 2.27 4.02 18.98
N THR A 13 3.08 3.18 18.35
CA THR A 13 2.95 1.74 18.51
C THR A 13 4.30 1.07 18.30
N THR A 14 4.44 -0.10 18.90
CA THR A 14 5.64 -0.91 18.73
C THR A 14 5.23 -2.23 18.10
N VAL A 15 5.96 -2.66 17.08
CA VAL A 15 5.69 -3.92 16.42
C VAL A 15 6.96 -4.76 16.38
N LEU A 16 6.79 -6.08 16.40
CA LEU A 16 7.89 -7.01 16.25
C LEU A 16 8.01 -7.37 14.77
N THR A 17 9.06 -6.89 14.12
CA THR A 17 9.22 -7.08 12.70
C THR A 17 10.68 -6.93 12.28
N ASP A 18 10.95 -7.28 11.03
CA ASP A 18 12.24 -7.01 10.40
C ASP A 18 12.18 -5.61 9.80
N GLU A 19 12.88 -4.68 10.41
CA GLU A 19 12.84 -3.28 10.02
C GLU A 19 13.21 -3.07 8.55
N LYS A 20 14.27 -3.73 8.10
CA LYS A 20 14.77 -3.56 6.74
C LYS A 20 13.73 -3.97 5.69
N TRP A 21 13.09 -5.10 5.87
CA TRP A 21 12.08 -5.58 4.94
C TRP A 21 10.79 -4.78 5.03
N LEU A 22 10.43 -4.34 6.23
CA LEU A 22 9.24 -3.50 6.39
C LEU A 22 9.44 -2.16 5.69
N VAL A 23 10.63 -1.55 5.81
CA VAL A 23 10.94 -0.30 5.10
C VAL A 23 10.80 -0.50 3.59
N PHE A 24 11.28 -1.62 3.07
CA PHE A 24 11.13 -1.92 1.65
C PHE A 24 9.65 -1.92 1.23
N VAL A 25 8.80 -2.60 2.02
CA VAL A 25 7.37 -2.65 1.73
C VAL A 25 6.75 -1.25 1.76
N LEU A 26 7.08 -0.46 2.77
CA LEU A 26 6.56 0.91 2.89
C LEU A 26 6.98 1.76 1.70
N GLU A 27 8.23 1.63 1.25
CA GLU A 27 8.71 2.36 0.10
C GLU A 27 7.93 2.00 -1.17
N GLN A 28 7.63 0.71 -1.35
CA GLN A 28 6.85 0.27 -2.52
C GLN A 28 5.43 0.82 -2.48
N ILE A 29 4.79 0.76 -1.31
CA ILE A 29 3.42 1.24 -1.17
C ILE A 29 3.35 2.76 -1.39
N LEU A 30 4.28 3.51 -0.80
CA LEU A 30 4.32 4.96 -0.96
C LEU A 30 4.64 5.35 -2.40
N SER A 31 5.54 4.62 -3.05
CA SER A 31 5.87 4.85 -4.46
C SER A 31 4.64 4.69 -5.34
N ASN A 32 3.83 3.65 -5.09
CA ASN A 32 2.59 3.45 -5.82
C ASN A 32 1.60 4.58 -5.57
N ALA A 33 1.45 4.99 -4.31
CA ALA A 33 0.54 6.08 -3.96
C ALA A 33 0.92 7.37 -4.69
N LEU A 34 2.22 7.69 -4.72
CA LEU A 34 2.72 8.87 -5.42
C LEU A 34 2.51 8.76 -6.92
N LYS A 35 2.72 7.57 -7.47
CA LYS A 35 2.61 7.34 -8.91
C LYS A 35 1.19 7.54 -9.43
N TYR A 36 0.21 7.05 -8.68
CA TYR A 36 -1.19 7.06 -9.12
C TYR A 36 -2.02 8.21 -8.54
N THR A 37 -1.41 9.12 -7.79
CA THR A 37 -2.07 10.33 -7.31
C THR A 37 -1.50 11.52 -8.07
N LYS A 38 -2.32 12.14 -8.92
CA LYS A 38 -1.88 13.30 -9.70
C LYS A 38 -1.92 14.56 -8.86
N SER A 39 -2.98 14.72 -8.10
CA SER A 39 -3.14 15.84 -7.19
C SER A 39 -4.09 15.38 -6.09
N GLY A 40 -3.88 15.88 -4.88
CA GLY A 40 -4.68 15.46 -3.75
C GLY A 40 -3.83 15.18 -2.52
N SER A 41 -4.09 14.07 -1.85
CA SER A 41 -3.38 13.78 -0.60
C SER A 41 -3.06 12.30 -0.44
N ILE A 42 -2.02 12.06 0.35
CA ILE A 42 -1.68 10.74 0.87
C ILE A 42 -1.72 10.87 2.38
N HIS A 43 -2.50 10.02 3.03
CA HIS A 43 -2.72 10.07 4.47
C HIS A 43 -2.24 8.78 5.10
N ILE A 44 -1.35 8.90 6.08
CA ILE A 44 -0.76 7.76 6.79
C ILE A 44 -1.22 7.81 8.23
N TYR A 45 -1.83 6.72 8.70
CA TYR A 45 -2.36 6.69 10.07
C TYR A 45 -2.50 5.25 10.54
N LEU A 46 -2.67 5.09 11.85
CA LEU A 46 -3.00 3.79 12.44
C LEU A 46 -4.51 3.62 12.42
N SER A 47 -4.96 2.43 12.03
CA SER A 47 -6.38 2.14 11.98
C SER A 47 -6.99 2.25 13.39
N PRO A 48 -8.11 2.95 13.57
CA PRO A 48 -8.79 2.98 14.85
C PRO A 48 -9.55 1.69 15.14
N ASP A 49 -9.75 0.85 14.13
CA ASP A 49 -10.61 -0.34 14.22
C ASP A 49 -9.83 -1.64 14.38
N ALA A 50 -8.54 -1.64 14.09
CA ALA A 50 -7.74 -2.85 14.14
C ALA A 50 -6.40 -2.55 14.81
N PRO A 51 -5.92 -3.44 15.71
CA PRO A 51 -4.67 -3.19 16.42
C PRO A 51 -3.46 -3.26 15.49
N LYS A 52 -2.51 -2.36 15.71
CA LYS A 52 -1.23 -2.34 14.99
C LYS A 52 -1.36 -2.46 13.49
N THR A 53 -2.37 -1.81 12.95
CA THR A 53 -2.64 -1.79 11.50
C THR A 53 -2.36 -0.40 10.97
N LEU A 54 -1.38 -0.31 10.08
CA LEU A 54 -1.00 0.93 9.42
C LEU A 54 -1.80 1.08 8.14
N VAL A 55 -2.39 2.26 7.95
CA VAL A 55 -3.16 2.56 6.75
C VAL A 55 -2.45 3.62 5.95
N ILE A 56 -2.30 3.37 4.65
CA ILE A 56 -1.79 4.35 3.71
C ILE A 56 -2.91 4.59 2.68
N GLU A 57 -3.48 5.77 2.75
CA GLU A 57 -4.65 6.14 1.96
C GLU A 57 -4.29 7.24 0.98
N ASP A 58 -4.58 7.05 -0.30
CA ASP A 58 -4.38 8.09 -1.30
C ASP A 58 -5.71 8.48 -1.95
N THR A 59 -5.75 9.68 -2.51
CA THR A 59 -6.91 10.18 -3.25
C THR A 59 -6.63 10.13 -4.76
N GLY A 60 -5.95 9.08 -5.18
CA GLY A 60 -5.56 8.90 -6.57
C GLY A 60 -6.66 8.31 -7.44
N ILE A 61 -6.26 7.77 -8.56
CA ILE A 61 -7.21 7.27 -9.57
C ILE A 61 -7.99 6.03 -9.14
N GLY A 62 -7.50 5.32 -8.13
CA GLY A 62 -8.14 4.08 -7.70
C GLY A 62 -7.79 2.89 -8.60
N ILE A 63 -8.35 1.74 -8.27
CA ILE A 63 -8.14 0.49 -8.99
C ILE A 63 -9.50 -0.01 -9.47
N ALA A 64 -9.57 -0.41 -10.74
CA ALA A 64 -10.80 -0.94 -11.30
C ALA A 64 -11.21 -2.22 -10.57
N PRO A 65 -12.52 -2.45 -10.36
CA PRO A 65 -12.99 -3.66 -9.66
C PRO A 65 -12.49 -4.96 -10.26
N GLU A 66 -12.39 -5.02 -11.60
CA GLU A 66 -11.89 -6.21 -12.29
C GLU A 66 -10.40 -6.44 -12.06
N ASP A 67 -9.65 -5.39 -11.75
CA ASP A 67 -8.21 -5.49 -11.50
C ASP A 67 -7.90 -5.83 -10.04
N LEU A 68 -8.76 -5.43 -9.13
CA LEU A 68 -8.49 -5.53 -7.69
C LEU A 68 -8.12 -6.96 -7.23
N PRO A 69 -8.79 -8.02 -7.69
CA PRO A 69 -8.40 -9.38 -7.31
C PRO A 69 -7.04 -9.83 -7.83
N ARG A 70 -6.48 -9.08 -8.79
CA ARG A 70 -5.25 -9.49 -9.48
C ARG A 70 -4.02 -8.68 -9.11
N ILE A 71 -4.17 -7.65 -8.29
CA ILE A 71 -3.07 -6.69 -8.04
C ILE A 71 -1.85 -7.31 -7.38
N PHE A 72 -2.00 -8.44 -6.71
CA PHE A 72 -0.87 -9.12 -6.08
C PHE A 72 -0.26 -10.21 -6.96
N GLU A 73 -0.77 -10.40 -8.17
CA GLU A 73 -0.19 -11.39 -9.08
C GLU A 73 1.15 -10.91 -9.61
N LYS A 74 2.08 -11.85 -9.73
CA LYS A 74 3.41 -11.54 -10.26
C LYS A 74 3.29 -11.05 -11.70
N GLY A 75 3.91 -9.89 -11.97
CA GLY A 75 3.90 -9.32 -13.31
C GLY A 75 2.65 -8.52 -13.65
N TYR A 76 1.67 -8.45 -12.76
CA TYR A 76 0.45 -7.70 -13.04
C TYR A 76 0.70 -6.20 -12.91
N THR A 77 0.38 -5.44 -13.94
CA THR A 77 0.56 -3.98 -13.95
C THR A 77 -0.75 -3.21 -14.09
N GLY A 78 -1.85 -3.89 -14.42
CA GLY A 78 -3.12 -3.23 -14.65
C GLY A 78 -3.12 -2.31 -15.86
N CYS A 79 -4.25 -1.67 -16.12
CA CYS A 79 -4.39 -0.77 -17.27
C CYS A 79 -3.48 0.45 -17.14
N ASN A 80 -3.40 1.02 -15.96
CA ASN A 80 -2.61 2.22 -15.72
C ASN A 80 -1.12 1.92 -15.62
N GLY A 81 -0.77 0.74 -15.11
CA GLY A 81 0.62 0.32 -15.00
C GLY A 81 1.27 0.12 -16.35
N ARG A 82 0.49 -0.26 -17.38
CA ARG A 82 1.02 -0.45 -18.72
C ARG A 82 1.51 0.84 -19.35
N ALA A 83 0.93 1.96 -18.97
CA ALA A 83 1.31 3.26 -19.51
C ALA A 83 2.64 3.74 -18.95
N ASP A 84 3.08 3.17 -17.84
CA ASP A 84 4.34 3.53 -17.20
C ASP A 84 5.36 2.42 -17.46
N LYS A 85 6.29 2.69 -18.35
CA LYS A 85 7.32 1.72 -18.74
C LYS A 85 8.24 1.32 -17.60
N ARG A 86 8.27 2.11 -16.51
CA ARG A 86 9.11 1.82 -15.35
C ARG A 86 8.42 0.86 -14.38
N SER A 87 7.15 0.59 -14.58
CA SER A 87 6.43 -0.34 -13.73
C SER A 87 6.76 -1.78 -14.13
N THR A 88 7.26 -2.55 -13.20
CA THR A 88 7.63 -3.95 -13.45
C THR A 88 6.53 -4.92 -13.09
N GLY A 89 5.53 -4.47 -12.33
CA GLY A 89 4.46 -5.34 -11.84
C GLY A 89 4.91 -6.29 -10.74
N ILE A 90 6.08 -6.05 -10.15
CA ILE A 90 6.63 -6.94 -9.12
C ILE A 90 6.42 -6.39 -7.72
N GLY A 91 6.29 -5.06 -7.58
CA GLY A 91 6.25 -4.40 -6.28
C GLY A 91 5.25 -4.96 -5.30
N LEU A 92 3.97 -5.01 -5.68
CA LEU A 92 2.92 -5.52 -4.77
C LEU A 92 3.03 -7.02 -4.55
N TYR A 93 3.44 -7.78 -5.56
CA TYR A 93 3.69 -9.20 -5.41
C TYR A 93 4.76 -9.44 -4.33
N LEU A 94 5.88 -8.74 -4.41
CA LEU A 94 6.95 -8.85 -3.42
C LEU A 94 6.50 -8.39 -2.04
N CYS A 95 5.74 -7.31 -1.97
CA CYS A 95 5.22 -6.82 -0.70
C CYS A 95 4.41 -7.89 0.01
N ARG A 96 3.54 -8.57 -0.71
CA ARG A 96 2.73 -9.62 -0.12
C ARG A 96 3.59 -10.78 0.35
N GLN A 97 4.57 -11.19 -0.47
CA GLN A 97 5.50 -12.27 -0.10
C GLN A 97 6.25 -11.94 1.19
N ILE A 98 6.75 -10.72 1.28
CA ILE A 98 7.49 -10.26 2.46
C ILE A 98 6.59 -10.22 3.69
N MET A 99 5.40 -9.64 3.55
CA MET A 99 4.46 -9.52 4.66
C MET A 99 4.08 -10.91 5.20
N GLU A 100 3.83 -11.86 4.31
CA GLU A 100 3.50 -13.23 4.73
C GLU A 100 4.66 -13.88 5.49
N LYS A 101 5.88 -13.68 5.01
CA LYS A 101 7.07 -14.22 5.70
C LYS A 101 7.29 -13.61 7.07
N LEU A 102 6.89 -12.37 7.26
CA LEU A 102 7.00 -11.68 8.54
C LEU A 102 5.80 -11.94 9.46
N SER A 103 4.89 -12.79 9.04
CA SER A 103 3.64 -13.07 9.75
C SER A 103 2.76 -11.83 9.88
N HIS A 104 2.82 -10.98 8.89
CA HIS A 104 1.98 -9.78 8.77
C HIS A 104 0.97 -9.98 7.65
N THR A 105 0.05 -9.04 7.52
CA THR A 105 -0.97 -9.07 6.46
C THR A 105 -0.94 -7.80 5.66
N ILE A 106 -1.39 -7.89 4.40
CA ILE A 106 -1.57 -6.74 3.54
C ILE A 106 -2.93 -6.88 2.86
N ARG A 107 -3.69 -5.79 2.85
CA ARG A 107 -5.02 -5.75 2.26
C ARG A 107 -5.20 -4.42 1.57
N ILE A 108 -5.91 -4.40 0.45
CA ILE A 108 -6.14 -3.19 -0.33
C ILE A 108 -7.63 -3.03 -0.60
N GLU A 109 -8.13 -1.82 -0.36
CA GLU A 109 -9.48 -1.39 -0.75
C GLU A 109 -9.32 -0.22 -1.68
N SER A 110 -10.11 -0.19 -2.74
CA SER A 110 -9.98 0.88 -3.72
C SER A 110 -11.30 1.12 -4.44
N GLU A 111 -11.48 2.36 -4.87
CA GLU A 111 -12.64 2.75 -5.66
C GLU A 111 -12.16 3.70 -6.75
N MET A 112 -12.52 3.40 -7.99
CA MET A 112 -12.16 4.24 -9.14
C MET A 112 -12.66 5.66 -8.95
N GLY A 113 -11.77 6.62 -9.17
CA GLY A 113 -12.10 8.03 -9.04
C GLY A 113 -12.07 8.56 -7.62
N VAL A 114 -11.87 7.70 -6.64
CA VAL A 114 -11.83 8.08 -5.21
C VAL A 114 -10.45 7.91 -4.63
N GLY A 115 -9.86 6.72 -4.78
CA GLY A 115 -8.53 6.45 -4.29
C GLY A 115 -8.35 5.03 -3.79
N THR A 116 -7.26 4.83 -3.07
CA THR A 116 -6.84 3.50 -2.62
C THR A 116 -6.41 3.56 -1.16
N LYS A 117 -6.78 2.54 -0.39
CA LYS A 117 -6.32 2.33 0.98
C LYS A 117 -5.56 1.02 1.06
N VAL A 118 -4.34 1.08 1.55
CA VAL A 118 -3.53 -0.11 1.81
C VAL A 118 -3.46 -0.31 3.32
N TYR A 119 -3.82 -1.49 3.76
CA TYR A 119 -3.82 -1.86 5.18
C TYR A 119 -2.68 -2.83 5.44
N LEU A 120 -1.75 -2.43 6.29
CA LEU A 120 -0.62 -3.28 6.69
C LEU A 120 -0.87 -3.74 8.12
N GLY A 121 -1.26 -4.98 8.28
CA GLY A 121 -1.48 -5.57 9.61
C GLY A 121 -0.16 -6.03 10.17
N LEU A 122 0.35 -5.30 11.15
CA LEU A 122 1.65 -5.54 11.75
C LEU A 122 1.55 -6.25 13.10
N ASP A 123 0.35 -6.64 13.49
CA ASP A 123 0.13 -7.38 14.73
C ASP A 123 0.50 -8.84 14.48
N THR A 124 1.60 -9.25 15.09
CA THR A 124 2.06 -10.64 14.94
C THR A 124 1.19 -11.55 15.78
N VAL A 125 0.53 -12.50 15.12
CA VAL A 125 -0.28 -13.47 15.84
C VAL A 125 0.65 -14.39 16.62
N SER A 126 0.50 -14.39 17.95
CA SER A 126 1.24 -15.27 18.81
C SER A 126 0.54 -16.63 18.83
N LEU A 127 1.26 -17.64 18.47
CA LEU A 127 0.73 -19.01 18.51
C LEU A 127 1.13 -19.71 19.80
#